data_6e6123b23e8f187276aeab733355557e
#
_entry.id   6e6123b23e8f187276aeab733355557e
#
_cell.length_a   1.000
_cell.length_b   1.000
_cell.length_c   1.000
_cell.angle_alpha   90.00
_cell.angle_beta   90.00
_cell.angle_gamma   90.00
#
_symmetry.space_group_name_H-M   'P 1'
#
loop_
_entity.id
_entity.type
_entity.pdbx_description
1 polymer ?
#
loop_
_entity_poly.entity_id
_entity_poly.type
_entity_poly.pdbx_seq_one_letter_code
_entity_poly.pdbx_strand_id
1 'polypeptide(L)'
;EHILCGNGSDENLFFALRAFCDENHPLAYADITYGCYSVWCGLMHIPSHIIPLKEDFTLDPADYYGLNETIVIANPNAPTGLALPCSAIEEILKSNPNHVVIVDEAYVDFGGESCVPLIDQYENLLVVQTFSKSRQLAGARLGLAMGNAKLIADLNRVKFSLNPYNINRLTLKAGQAALEDTAYFEKTRAAIMDTRAWTMQQLTDRGFTVLDSRANFVFASTNRINGGVLYKELKKNGILVRHFDAPRIQNWLRITIGTPEQMQTFMETLDKIMEE
;
A
#
# COMPACT_ATOMS: atom_id res chain seq x y z
N GLU A 1 -11.97 -1.73 -21.58
CA GLU A 1 -10.79 -1.08 -22.19
C GLU A 1 -9.90 -0.37 -21.16
N HIS A 2 -10.47 0.11 -20.04
CA HIS A 2 -9.78 0.88 -19.01
C HIS A 2 -9.33 0.06 -17.79
N ILE A 3 -9.53 -1.25 -17.78
CA ILE A 3 -9.27 -2.12 -16.63
C ILE A 3 -8.52 -3.37 -17.08
N LEU A 4 -7.46 -3.71 -16.36
CA LEU A 4 -6.76 -4.97 -16.41
C LEU A 4 -6.91 -5.72 -15.09
N CYS A 5 -7.28 -7.00 -15.14
CA CYS A 5 -7.23 -7.88 -13.99
C CYS A 5 -5.88 -8.63 -13.95
N GLY A 6 -5.25 -8.65 -12.78
CA GLY A 6 -3.98 -9.34 -12.53
C GLY A 6 -4.06 -10.30 -11.35
N ASN A 7 -3.07 -11.17 -11.23
CA ASN A 7 -2.93 -12.14 -10.14
C ASN A 7 -2.43 -11.46 -8.85
N GLY A 8 -3.28 -10.60 -8.28
CA GLY A 8 -2.98 -9.62 -7.25
C GLY A 8 -2.48 -8.30 -7.85
N SER A 9 -2.42 -7.25 -7.02
CA SER A 9 -1.82 -5.98 -7.42
C SER A 9 -0.34 -6.11 -7.77
N ASP A 10 0.37 -7.05 -7.15
CA ASP A 10 1.79 -7.31 -7.41
C ASP A 10 2.07 -7.63 -8.88
N GLU A 11 1.22 -8.47 -9.53
CA GLU A 11 1.38 -8.77 -10.95
C GLU A 11 1.11 -7.54 -11.82
N ASN A 12 0.09 -6.75 -11.48
CA ASN A 12 -0.23 -5.51 -12.20
C ASN A 12 0.89 -4.46 -12.08
N LEU A 13 1.44 -4.29 -10.88
CA LEU A 13 2.59 -3.41 -10.64
C LEU A 13 3.83 -3.91 -11.40
N PHE A 14 4.10 -5.21 -11.37
CA PHE A 14 5.20 -5.80 -12.13
C PHE A 14 5.03 -5.58 -13.64
N PHE A 15 3.82 -5.75 -14.19
CA PHE A 15 3.54 -5.46 -15.59
C PHE A 15 3.72 -3.97 -15.91
N ALA A 16 3.31 -3.07 -15.01
CA ALA A 16 3.49 -1.64 -15.19
C ALA A 16 4.97 -1.25 -15.23
N LEU A 17 5.78 -1.74 -14.28
CA LEU A 17 7.22 -1.50 -14.29
C LEU A 17 7.88 -2.06 -15.55
N ARG A 18 7.46 -3.25 -16.01
CA ARG A 18 8.00 -3.84 -17.24
C ARG A 18 7.56 -3.09 -18.50
N ALA A 19 6.41 -2.43 -18.48
CA ALA A 19 5.88 -1.66 -19.61
C ALA A 19 6.51 -0.25 -19.72
N PHE A 20 6.78 0.39 -18.57
CA PHE A 20 7.10 1.81 -18.51
C PHE A 20 8.50 2.12 -17.99
N CYS A 21 9.26 1.11 -17.55
CA CYS A 21 10.62 1.25 -17.06
C CYS A 21 11.58 0.27 -17.73
N ASP A 22 12.82 0.68 -17.87
CA ASP A 22 13.95 -0.15 -18.33
C ASP A 22 15.28 0.44 -17.81
N GLU A 23 16.41 0.01 -18.33
CA GLU A 23 17.74 0.50 -17.95
C GLU A 23 17.97 2.01 -18.20
N ASN A 24 17.17 2.63 -19.09
CA ASN A 24 17.24 4.05 -19.45
C ASN A 24 16.04 4.86 -18.90
N HIS A 25 15.02 4.19 -18.39
CA HIS A 25 13.79 4.79 -17.86
C HIS A 25 13.62 4.39 -16.38
N PRO A 26 14.16 5.19 -15.45
CA PRO A 26 14.18 4.87 -14.03
C PRO A 26 12.79 4.91 -13.39
N LEU A 27 12.70 4.33 -12.19
CA LEU A 27 11.52 4.39 -11.33
C LEU A 27 11.80 5.30 -10.14
N ALA A 28 10.96 6.33 -9.92
CA ALA A 28 10.96 7.15 -8.73
C ALA A 28 9.95 6.64 -7.68
N TYR A 29 10.41 6.49 -6.43
CA TYR A 29 9.57 6.08 -5.30
C TYR A 29 10.19 6.48 -3.96
N ALA A 30 9.36 6.48 -2.88
CA ALA A 30 9.80 6.85 -1.55
C ALA A 30 10.77 5.84 -0.93
N ASP A 31 11.69 6.31 -0.07
CA ASP A 31 12.67 5.46 0.64
C ASP A 31 12.01 4.48 1.62
N ILE A 32 10.89 4.88 2.23
CA ILE A 32 10.12 4.05 3.16
C ILE A 32 8.73 3.82 2.53
N THR A 33 8.62 2.75 1.77
CA THR A 33 7.40 2.37 1.05
C THR A 33 7.30 0.86 0.86
N TYR A 34 6.46 0.38 -0.06
CA TYR A 34 6.31 -1.04 -0.34
C TYR A 34 7.59 -1.65 -0.90
N GLY A 35 8.19 -2.57 -0.12
CA GLY A 35 9.53 -3.10 -0.40
C GLY A 35 9.69 -3.86 -1.72
N CYS A 36 8.59 -4.27 -2.38
CA CYS A 36 8.70 -4.97 -3.65
C CYS A 36 9.15 -4.05 -4.81
N TYR A 37 8.95 -2.73 -4.72
CA TYR A 37 9.42 -1.83 -5.78
C TYR A 37 10.93 -1.95 -5.99
N SER A 38 11.72 -1.85 -4.91
CA SER A 38 13.18 -2.00 -4.99
C SER A 38 13.61 -3.41 -5.45
N VAL A 39 12.89 -4.45 -5.02
CA VAL A 39 13.17 -5.84 -5.43
C VAL A 39 12.95 -6.00 -6.93
N TRP A 40 11.84 -5.47 -7.47
CA TRP A 40 11.56 -5.55 -8.90
C TRP A 40 12.51 -4.68 -9.73
N CYS A 41 12.89 -3.50 -9.25
CA CYS A 41 13.92 -2.70 -9.89
C CYS A 41 15.24 -3.47 -10.00
N GLY A 42 15.68 -4.11 -8.91
CA GLY A 42 16.88 -4.95 -8.95
C GLY A 42 16.76 -6.15 -9.90
N LEU A 43 15.62 -6.83 -9.93
CA LEU A 43 15.36 -7.98 -10.79
C LEU A 43 15.37 -7.59 -12.29
N MET A 44 14.82 -6.43 -12.62
CA MET A 44 14.66 -5.95 -14.01
C MET A 44 15.76 -4.99 -14.47
N HIS A 45 16.76 -4.73 -13.62
CA HIS A 45 17.83 -3.76 -13.86
C HIS A 45 17.34 -2.33 -14.13
N ILE A 46 16.23 -1.94 -13.49
CA ILE A 46 15.67 -0.59 -13.56
C ILE A 46 16.42 0.31 -12.57
N PRO A 47 16.98 1.44 -12.97
CA PRO A 47 17.56 2.41 -12.04
C PRO A 47 16.51 2.94 -11.07
N SER A 48 16.85 3.02 -9.79
CA SER A 48 15.94 3.52 -8.75
C SER A 48 16.29 4.96 -8.38
N HIS A 49 15.32 5.86 -8.50
CA HIS A 49 15.39 7.19 -7.91
C HIS A 49 14.62 7.17 -6.58
N ILE A 50 15.36 7.06 -5.49
CA ILE A 50 14.79 6.94 -4.14
C ILE A 50 14.63 8.34 -3.55
N ILE A 51 13.39 8.73 -3.25
CA ILE A 51 13.02 10.03 -2.71
C ILE A 51 12.75 9.89 -1.21
N PRO A 52 13.49 10.60 -0.33
CA PRO A 52 13.31 10.45 1.11
C PRO A 52 11.97 11.05 1.57
N LEU A 53 11.23 10.33 2.39
CA LEU A 53 10.13 10.91 3.17
C LEU A 53 10.67 11.92 4.18
N LYS A 54 9.85 12.91 4.55
CA LYS A 54 10.16 13.86 5.63
C LYS A 54 10.43 13.12 6.96
N GLU A 55 10.88 13.85 7.97
CA GLU A 55 11.17 13.26 9.29
C GLU A 55 9.93 12.67 9.96
N ASP A 56 8.76 13.23 9.71
CA ASP A 56 7.46 12.76 10.16
C ASP A 56 6.84 11.67 9.27
N PHE A 57 7.60 11.15 8.30
CA PHE A 57 7.20 10.16 7.29
C PHE A 57 6.16 10.64 6.28
N THR A 58 5.85 11.93 6.22
CA THR A 58 5.03 12.48 5.14
C THR A 58 5.81 12.53 3.82
N LEU A 59 5.11 12.30 2.71
CA LEU A 59 5.63 12.52 1.37
C LEU A 59 5.42 13.99 0.99
N ASP A 60 6.46 14.66 0.47
CA ASP A 60 6.32 15.98 -0.13
C ASP A 60 5.98 15.84 -1.61
N PRO A 61 4.80 16.26 -2.08
CA PRO A 61 4.46 16.19 -3.50
C PRO A 61 5.43 16.97 -4.39
N ALA A 62 6.05 18.03 -3.86
CA ALA A 62 6.98 18.87 -4.62
C ALA A 62 8.25 18.12 -5.05
N ASP A 63 8.67 17.11 -4.28
CA ASP A 63 9.84 16.29 -4.62
C ASP A 63 9.59 15.39 -5.86
N TYR A 64 8.33 15.29 -6.31
CA TYR A 64 7.90 14.51 -7.47
C TYR A 64 7.53 15.37 -8.68
N TYR A 65 7.71 16.70 -8.61
CA TYR A 65 7.36 17.57 -9.72
C TYR A 65 8.44 17.58 -10.82
N GLY A 66 8.01 17.44 -12.07
CA GLY A 66 8.88 17.57 -13.24
C GLY A 66 9.94 16.50 -13.36
N LEU A 67 9.76 15.34 -12.75
CA LEU A 67 10.65 14.20 -12.94
C LEU A 67 10.48 13.63 -14.35
N ASN A 68 11.60 13.32 -15.01
CA ASN A 68 11.59 12.63 -16.31
C ASN A 68 11.64 11.12 -16.14
N GLU A 69 10.77 10.58 -15.28
CA GLU A 69 10.82 9.22 -14.78
C GLU A 69 9.39 8.68 -14.56
N THR A 70 9.23 7.36 -14.62
CA THR A 70 8.01 6.74 -14.10
C THR A 70 8.00 6.88 -12.58
N ILE A 71 6.85 7.24 -12.02
CA ILE A 71 6.66 7.46 -10.59
C ILE A 71 5.74 6.38 -10.03
N VAL A 72 6.05 5.82 -8.86
CA VAL A 72 5.11 5.00 -8.10
C VAL A 72 4.91 5.57 -6.69
N ILE A 73 3.65 5.78 -6.31
CA ILE A 73 3.24 6.27 -5.00
C ILE A 73 2.25 5.27 -4.40
N ALA A 74 2.62 4.66 -3.28
CA ALA A 74 1.67 3.90 -2.48
C ALA A 74 0.79 4.88 -1.69
N ASN A 75 -0.52 4.86 -1.91
CA ASN A 75 -1.46 5.78 -1.28
C ASN A 75 -2.77 5.10 -0.85
N PRO A 76 -2.95 4.80 0.43
CA PRO A 76 -2.07 5.03 1.60
C PRO A 76 -0.75 4.26 1.55
N ASN A 77 0.31 4.89 2.05
CA ASN A 77 1.65 4.30 2.05
C ASN A 77 1.77 3.14 3.05
N ALA A 78 2.53 2.14 2.70
CA ALA A 78 2.93 1.06 3.61
C ALA A 78 4.46 1.07 3.76
N PRO A 79 5.01 1.13 5.01
CA PRO A 79 4.38 0.75 6.27
C PRO A 79 3.77 1.89 7.09
N THR A 80 3.84 3.15 6.66
CA THR A 80 3.48 4.31 7.47
C THR A 80 1.97 4.45 7.71
N GLY A 81 1.15 4.03 6.75
CA GLY A 81 -0.30 4.21 6.76
C GLY A 81 -0.76 5.62 6.36
N LEU A 82 0.16 6.56 6.16
CA LEU A 82 -0.15 7.93 5.77
C LEU A 82 -0.68 7.99 4.34
N ALA A 83 -1.57 8.94 4.06
CA ALA A 83 -2.14 9.14 2.75
C ALA A 83 -2.04 10.59 2.29
N LEU A 84 -1.85 10.78 1.00
CA LEU A 84 -2.01 12.04 0.32
C LEU A 84 -3.47 12.23 -0.14
N PRO A 85 -3.98 13.47 -0.18
CA PRO A 85 -5.23 13.75 -0.85
C PRO A 85 -5.07 13.64 -2.37
N CYS A 86 -6.16 13.33 -3.09
CA CYS A 86 -6.15 13.25 -4.55
C CYS A 86 -5.65 14.51 -5.24
N SER A 87 -5.90 15.68 -4.64
CA SER A 87 -5.40 16.96 -5.17
C SER A 87 -3.86 17.03 -5.24
N ALA A 88 -3.17 16.44 -4.27
CA ALA A 88 -1.71 16.37 -4.30
C ALA A 88 -1.18 15.42 -5.39
N ILE A 89 -1.86 14.30 -5.60
CA ILE A 89 -1.55 13.37 -6.72
C ILE A 89 -1.83 14.07 -8.06
N GLU A 90 -2.90 14.85 -8.14
CA GLU A 90 -3.26 15.61 -9.34
C GLU A 90 -2.17 16.61 -9.73
N GLU A 91 -1.56 17.32 -8.78
CA GLU A 91 -0.44 18.23 -9.05
C GLU A 91 0.81 17.47 -9.55
N ILE A 92 1.08 16.27 -9.02
CA ILE A 92 2.16 15.41 -9.54
C ILE A 92 1.86 14.98 -10.99
N LEU A 93 0.62 14.60 -11.30
CA LEU A 93 0.20 14.24 -12.67
C LEU A 93 0.41 15.39 -13.65
N LYS A 94 -0.05 16.60 -13.29
CA LYS A 94 0.07 17.83 -14.10
C LYS A 94 1.53 18.19 -14.39
N SER A 95 2.40 18.00 -13.40
CA SER A 95 3.83 18.32 -13.52
C SER A 95 4.64 17.27 -14.30
N ASN A 96 4.07 16.07 -14.55
CA ASN A 96 4.73 14.97 -15.26
C ASN A 96 3.90 14.45 -16.44
N PRO A 97 3.47 15.27 -17.38
CA PRO A 97 2.46 14.90 -18.39
C PRO A 97 2.92 13.81 -19.37
N ASN A 98 4.24 13.58 -19.49
CA ASN A 98 4.83 12.63 -20.42
C ASN A 98 5.31 11.33 -19.74
N HIS A 99 5.14 11.20 -18.43
CA HIS A 99 5.59 10.06 -17.64
C HIS A 99 4.45 9.46 -16.84
N VAL A 100 4.45 8.14 -16.72
CA VAL A 100 3.37 7.44 -16.01
C VAL A 100 3.52 7.64 -14.50
N VAL A 101 2.43 8.02 -13.85
CA VAL A 101 2.30 8.05 -12.40
C VAL A 101 1.42 6.88 -11.98
N ILE A 102 2.02 5.93 -11.27
CA ILE A 102 1.35 4.75 -10.74
C ILE A 102 0.94 5.06 -9.30
N VAL A 103 -0.35 4.99 -9.00
CA VAL A 103 -0.89 5.13 -7.65
C VAL A 103 -1.30 3.75 -7.15
N ASP A 104 -0.52 3.20 -6.22
CA ASP A 104 -0.80 1.91 -5.58
C ASP A 104 -1.77 2.13 -4.42
N GLU A 105 -3.03 1.86 -4.68
CA GLU A 105 -4.16 2.03 -3.78
C GLU A 105 -4.51 0.74 -3.01
N ALA A 106 -3.53 -0.08 -2.66
CA ALA A 106 -3.78 -1.34 -1.97
C ALA A 106 -4.57 -1.20 -0.65
N TYR A 107 -4.54 -0.02 -0.03
CA TYR A 107 -5.19 0.26 1.26
C TYR A 107 -6.24 1.38 1.20
N VAL A 108 -6.56 1.91 0.03
CA VAL A 108 -7.40 3.11 -0.14
C VAL A 108 -8.78 2.98 0.54
N ASP A 109 -9.36 1.81 0.53
CA ASP A 109 -10.69 1.54 1.07
C ASP A 109 -10.81 1.79 2.59
N PHE A 110 -9.69 1.91 3.32
CA PHE A 110 -9.68 2.11 4.77
C PHE A 110 -9.64 3.59 5.20
N GLY A 111 -10.03 4.50 4.31
CA GLY A 111 -10.15 5.93 4.58
C GLY A 111 -9.19 6.81 3.77
N GLY A 112 -8.58 6.25 2.73
CA GLY A 112 -7.94 7.01 1.66
C GLY A 112 -8.96 7.59 0.68
N GLU A 113 -8.49 8.47 -0.20
CA GLU A 113 -9.24 9.02 -1.32
C GLU A 113 -8.70 8.37 -2.61
N SER A 114 -9.59 7.72 -3.37
CA SER A 114 -9.18 7.05 -4.62
C SER A 114 -9.00 8.02 -5.77
N CYS A 115 -7.91 7.87 -6.51
CA CYS A 115 -7.63 8.63 -7.73
C CYS A 115 -8.33 8.07 -8.99
N VAL A 116 -9.12 7.00 -8.88
CA VAL A 116 -9.89 6.43 -10.01
C VAL A 116 -10.72 7.49 -10.75
N PRO A 117 -11.38 8.48 -10.11
CA PRO A 117 -12.12 9.53 -10.83
C PRO A 117 -11.25 10.43 -11.72
N LEU A 118 -9.94 10.44 -11.55
CA LEU A 118 -9.01 11.24 -12.35
C LEU A 118 -8.57 10.54 -13.65
N ILE A 119 -8.87 9.26 -13.84
CA ILE A 119 -8.43 8.46 -15.00
C ILE A 119 -8.91 9.08 -16.34
N ASP A 120 -10.10 9.61 -16.35
CA ASP A 120 -10.68 10.22 -17.57
C ASP A 120 -10.05 11.59 -17.90
N GLN A 121 -9.33 12.20 -16.95
CA GLN A 121 -8.72 13.53 -17.08
C GLN A 121 -7.21 13.45 -17.37
N TYR A 122 -6.54 12.40 -16.89
CA TYR A 122 -5.07 12.26 -16.97
C TYR A 122 -4.67 10.96 -17.68
N GLU A 123 -4.18 11.09 -18.92
CA GLU A 123 -3.74 9.93 -19.73
C GLU A 123 -2.54 9.21 -19.12
N ASN A 124 -1.78 9.85 -18.23
CA ASN A 124 -0.58 9.33 -17.57
C ASN A 124 -0.86 8.71 -16.19
N LEU A 125 -2.13 8.62 -15.74
CA LEU A 125 -2.49 8.01 -14.47
C LEU A 125 -2.76 6.51 -14.63
N LEU A 126 -2.07 5.70 -13.80
CA LEU A 126 -2.38 4.29 -13.61
C LEU A 126 -2.70 4.04 -12.12
N VAL A 127 -3.92 3.64 -11.81
CA VAL A 127 -4.34 3.26 -10.46
C VAL A 127 -4.31 1.74 -10.32
N VAL A 128 -3.68 1.24 -9.24
CA VAL A 128 -3.61 -0.20 -8.96
C VAL A 128 -4.29 -0.51 -7.63
N GLN A 129 -5.26 -1.42 -7.63
CA GLN A 129 -6.00 -1.85 -6.44
C GLN A 129 -5.94 -3.36 -6.25
N THR A 130 -6.26 -3.83 -5.05
CA THR A 130 -6.23 -5.26 -4.71
C THR A 130 -7.47 -5.71 -3.94
N PHE A 131 -7.89 -6.94 -4.17
CA PHE A 131 -8.90 -7.63 -3.37
C PHE A 131 -8.32 -8.27 -2.10
N SER A 132 -7.00 -8.24 -1.94
CA SER A 132 -6.30 -8.93 -0.85
C SER A 132 -6.51 -8.30 0.53
N LYS A 133 -6.98 -7.04 0.61
CA LYS A 133 -7.11 -6.29 1.86
C LYS A 133 -8.57 -6.10 2.24
N SER A 134 -9.22 -5.07 1.76
CA SER A 134 -10.58 -4.70 2.12
C SER A 134 -11.64 -5.74 1.70
N ARG A 135 -11.43 -6.40 0.56
CA ARG A 135 -12.30 -7.46 0.04
C ARG A 135 -11.99 -8.84 0.60
N GLN A 136 -10.97 -8.98 1.48
CA GLN A 136 -10.61 -10.21 2.21
C GLN A 136 -10.30 -11.43 1.31
N LEU A 137 -9.91 -11.21 0.06
CA LEU A 137 -9.60 -12.24 -0.93
C LEU A 137 -8.09 -12.41 -1.15
N ALA A 138 -7.28 -12.30 -0.10
CA ALA A 138 -5.83 -12.42 -0.21
C ALA A 138 -5.38 -13.74 -0.86
N GLY A 139 -6.04 -14.85 -0.51
CA GLY A 139 -5.75 -16.19 -1.08
C GLY A 139 -6.23 -16.36 -2.52
N ALA A 140 -7.22 -15.57 -2.97
CA ALA A 140 -7.72 -15.65 -4.36
C ALA A 140 -6.80 -14.96 -5.37
N ARG A 141 -5.87 -14.09 -4.92
CA ARG A 141 -4.91 -13.40 -5.78
C ARG A 141 -5.57 -12.61 -6.91
N LEU A 142 -6.38 -11.62 -6.58
CA LEU A 142 -7.03 -10.74 -7.56
C LEU A 142 -6.64 -9.28 -7.30
N GLY A 143 -6.24 -8.58 -8.36
CA GLY A 143 -5.97 -7.14 -8.38
C GLY A 143 -6.46 -6.50 -9.67
N LEU A 144 -6.61 -5.19 -9.63
CA LEU A 144 -7.03 -4.37 -10.76
C LEU A 144 -5.95 -3.34 -11.07
N ALA A 145 -5.70 -3.08 -12.36
CA ALA A 145 -5.05 -1.88 -12.84
C ALA A 145 -6.06 -1.11 -13.69
N MET A 146 -6.19 0.18 -13.43
CA MET A 146 -7.15 1.06 -14.06
C MET A 146 -6.46 2.31 -14.60
N GLY A 147 -6.75 2.70 -15.84
CA GLY A 147 -6.10 3.83 -16.47
C GLY A 147 -6.62 4.09 -17.88
N ASN A 148 -5.98 5.01 -18.58
CA ASN A 148 -6.27 5.27 -19.98
C ASN A 148 -6.11 3.98 -20.82
N ALA A 149 -6.94 3.82 -21.85
CA ALA A 149 -6.95 2.63 -22.71
C ALA A 149 -5.57 2.32 -23.33
N LYS A 150 -4.75 3.33 -23.60
CA LYS A 150 -3.38 3.16 -24.12
C LYS A 150 -2.49 2.46 -23.07
N LEU A 151 -2.50 2.94 -21.81
CA LEU A 151 -1.73 2.33 -20.73
C LEU A 151 -2.17 0.88 -20.51
N ILE A 152 -3.48 0.63 -20.48
CA ILE A 152 -4.02 -0.72 -20.31
C ILE A 152 -3.67 -1.63 -21.50
N ALA A 153 -3.61 -1.10 -22.72
CA ALA A 153 -3.14 -1.86 -23.88
C ALA A 153 -1.66 -2.28 -23.75
N ASP A 154 -0.81 -1.39 -23.22
CA ASP A 154 0.61 -1.70 -22.99
C ASP A 154 0.79 -2.77 -21.90
N LEU A 155 0.04 -2.67 -20.80
CA LEU A 155 0.03 -3.73 -19.77
C LEU A 155 -0.44 -5.07 -20.35
N ASN A 156 -1.47 -5.06 -21.22
CA ASN A 156 -1.93 -6.27 -21.89
C ASN A 156 -0.86 -6.90 -22.78
N ARG A 157 -0.03 -6.10 -23.48
CA ARG A 157 1.09 -6.62 -24.28
C ARG A 157 2.07 -7.38 -23.38
N VAL A 158 2.42 -6.82 -22.23
CA VAL A 158 3.29 -7.49 -21.23
C VAL A 158 2.62 -8.76 -20.72
N LYS A 159 1.36 -8.68 -20.30
CA LYS A 159 0.59 -9.82 -19.83
C LYS A 159 0.57 -10.97 -20.85
N PHE A 160 0.21 -10.70 -22.10
CA PHE A 160 0.13 -11.72 -23.15
C PHE A 160 1.50 -12.33 -23.50
N SER A 161 2.58 -11.59 -23.25
CA SER A 161 3.95 -12.09 -23.46
C SER A 161 4.44 -12.99 -22.31
N LEU A 162 3.92 -12.80 -21.09
CA LEU A 162 4.38 -13.51 -19.89
C LEU A 162 3.40 -14.59 -19.43
N ASN A 163 2.13 -14.24 -19.22
CA ASN A 163 1.10 -15.12 -18.67
C ASN A 163 -0.30 -14.70 -19.15
N PRO A 164 -0.72 -15.08 -20.36
CA PRO A 164 -2.00 -14.66 -20.94
C PRO A 164 -3.23 -15.17 -20.16
N TYR A 165 -3.09 -16.29 -19.43
CA TYR A 165 -4.17 -16.95 -18.69
C TYR A 165 -3.96 -16.84 -17.17
N ASN A 166 -3.57 -15.66 -16.71
CA ASN A 166 -3.09 -15.41 -15.35
C ASN A 166 -4.13 -15.59 -14.24
N ILE A 167 -5.44 -15.51 -14.54
CA ILE A 167 -6.50 -15.60 -13.52
C ILE A 167 -7.43 -16.78 -13.83
N ASN A 168 -7.64 -17.64 -12.83
CA ASN A 168 -8.56 -18.75 -12.93
C ASN A 168 -10.03 -18.30 -12.78
N ARG A 169 -10.96 -19.13 -13.27
CA ARG A 169 -12.41 -18.81 -13.27
C ARG A 169 -13.00 -18.67 -11.87
N LEU A 170 -12.50 -19.41 -10.87
CA LEU A 170 -13.01 -19.35 -9.50
C LEU A 170 -12.66 -18.00 -8.89
N THR A 171 -11.42 -17.53 -9.08
CA THR A 171 -10.99 -16.19 -8.64
C THR A 171 -11.84 -15.09 -9.27
N LEU A 172 -12.12 -15.16 -10.58
CA LEU A 172 -12.96 -14.15 -11.25
C LEU A 172 -14.39 -14.15 -10.67
N LYS A 173 -14.97 -15.32 -10.42
CA LYS A 173 -16.30 -15.43 -9.82
C LYS A 173 -16.33 -14.95 -8.37
N ALA A 174 -15.31 -15.27 -7.58
CA ALA A 174 -15.17 -14.74 -6.22
C ALA A 174 -15.01 -13.21 -6.21
N GLY A 175 -14.23 -12.65 -7.13
CA GLY A 175 -14.08 -11.21 -7.29
C GLY A 175 -15.38 -10.52 -7.68
N GLN A 176 -16.14 -11.08 -8.61
CA GLN A 176 -17.45 -10.57 -8.99
C GLN A 176 -18.39 -10.55 -7.78
N ALA A 177 -18.51 -11.67 -7.05
CA ALA A 177 -19.34 -11.75 -5.86
C ALA A 177 -18.93 -10.75 -4.77
N ALA A 178 -17.61 -10.54 -4.57
CA ALA A 178 -17.09 -9.57 -3.61
C ALA A 178 -17.38 -8.11 -4.00
N LEU A 179 -17.55 -7.80 -5.29
CA LEU A 179 -17.98 -6.48 -5.75
C LEU A 179 -19.50 -6.29 -5.56
N GLU A 180 -20.28 -7.34 -5.75
CA GLU A 180 -21.74 -7.31 -5.62
C GLU A 180 -22.18 -7.25 -4.16
N ASP A 181 -21.42 -7.85 -3.21
CA ASP A 181 -21.73 -7.85 -1.77
C ASP A 181 -21.21 -6.56 -1.08
N THR A 182 -21.81 -5.45 -1.44
CA THR A 182 -21.46 -4.14 -0.88
C THR A 182 -21.78 -4.04 0.61
N ALA A 183 -22.83 -4.71 1.09
CA ALA A 183 -23.23 -4.67 2.50
C ALA A 183 -22.19 -5.33 3.40
N TYR A 184 -21.66 -6.48 3.03
CA TYR A 184 -20.58 -7.14 3.77
C TYR A 184 -19.28 -6.33 3.73
N PHE A 185 -18.94 -5.81 2.55
CA PHE A 185 -17.77 -4.96 2.37
C PHE A 185 -17.81 -3.73 3.29
N GLU A 186 -18.90 -2.97 3.28
CA GLU A 186 -19.05 -1.76 4.11
C GLU A 186 -19.02 -2.10 5.60
N LYS A 187 -19.70 -3.18 6.02
CA LYS A 187 -19.71 -3.63 7.42
C LYS A 187 -18.31 -3.99 7.91
N THR A 188 -17.55 -4.77 7.14
CA THR A 188 -16.20 -5.22 7.56
C THR A 188 -15.19 -4.09 7.50
N ARG A 189 -15.28 -3.23 6.50
CA ARG A 189 -14.47 -2.02 6.37
C ARG A 189 -14.66 -1.09 7.57
N ALA A 190 -15.91 -0.77 7.92
CA ALA A 190 -16.25 0.08 9.06
C ALA A 190 -15.69 -0.52 10.37
N ALA A 191 -15.91 -1.81 10.62
CA ALA A 191 -15.40 -2.49 11.82
C ALA A 191 -13.86 -2.39 11.94
N ILE A 192 -13.12 -2.52 10.83
CA ILE A 192 -11.66 -2.36 10.83
C ILE A 192 -11.29 -0.91 11.15
N MET A 193 -11.97 0.07 10.57
CA MET A 193 -11.68 1.48 10.80
C MET A 193 -11.95 1.90 12.24
N ASP A 194 -13.07 1.43 12.83
CA ASP A 194 -13.43 1.70 14.22
C ASP A 194 -12.42 1.07 15.18
N THR A 195 -12.06 -0.19 14.96
CA THR A 195 -11.05 -0.90 15.76
C THR A 195 -9.68 -0.25 15.62
N ARG A 196 -9.31 0.26 14.41
CA ARG A 196 -8.09 1.03 14.20
C ARG A 196 -8.08 2.30 15.06
N ALA A 197 -9.15 3.08 15.02
CA ALA A 197 -9.26 4.31 15.80
C ALA A 197 -9.10 4.05 17.30
N TRP A 198 -9.77 3.02 17.83
CA TRP A 198 -9.58 2.58 19.20
C TRP A 198 -8.14 2.16 19.49
N THR A 199 -7.52 1.35 18.61
CA THR A 199 -6.14 0.89 18.78
C THR A 199 -5.14 2.05 18.82
N MET A 200 -5.31 3.03 17.94
CA MET A 200 -4.46 4.23 17.91
C MET A 200 -4.55 5.00 19.23
N GLN A 201 -5.77 5.20 19.75
CA GLN A 201 -5.97 5.85 21.04
C GLN A 201 -5.31 5.07 22.19
N GLN A 202 -5.53 3.74 22.25
CA GLN A 202 -4.94 2.88 23.28
C GLN A 202 -3.42 2.90 23.28
N LEU A 203 -2.78 2.92 22.10
CA LEU A 203 -1.33 3.03 21.98
C LEU A 203 -0.83 4.43 22.41
N THR A 204 -1.54 5.49 22.04
CA THR A 204 -1.20 6.87 22.43
C THR A 204 -1.29 7.04 23.93
N ASP A 205 -2.32 6.51 24.58
CA ASP A 205 -2.49 6.55 26.04
C ASP A 205 -1.36 5.82 26.79
N ARG A 206 -0.69 4.86 26.14
CA ARG A 206 0.48 4.14 26.65
C ARG A 206 1.81 4.78 26.30
N GLY A 207 1.80 5.97 25.73
CA GLY A 207 2.99 6.75 25.38
C GLY A 207 3.70 6.32 24.11
N PHE A 208 2.96 5.67 23.18
CA PHE A 208 3.46 5.45 21.83
C PHE A 208 3.23 6.68 20.95
N THR A 209 4.18 6.93 20.07
CA THR A 209 3.97 7.76 18.88
C THR A 209 3.30 6.90 17.83
N VAL A 210 2.12 7.33 17.33
CA VAL A 210 1.32 6.60 16.35
C VAL A 210 1.04 7.50 15.16
N LEU A 211 1.32 7.05 13.95
CA LEU A 211 0.99 7.82 12.74
C LEU A 211 -0.50 7.73 12.42
N ASP A 212 -1.09 8.80 11.82
CA ASP A 212 -2.51 8.85 11.41
C ASP A 212 -2.78 7.94 10.22
N SER A 213 -2.94 6.65 10.49
CA SER A 213 -3.08 5.63 9.47
C SER A 213 -4.43 5.68 8.76
N ARG A 214 -4.38 5.54 7.42
CA ARG A 214 -5.53 5.32 6.52
C ARG A 214 -5.50 3.90 5.92
N ALA A 215 -4.84 2.95 6.59
CA ALA A 215 -4.73 1.55 6.18
C ALA A 215 -5.42 0.60 7.20
N ASN A 216 -5.36 -0.70 6.98
CA ASN A 216 -5.82 -1.71 7.95
C ASN A 216 -4.74 -2.09 8.98
N PHE A 217 -3.81 -1.21 9.23
CA PHE A 217 -2.74 -1.35 10.22
C PHE A 217 -2.41 0.02 10.81
N VAL A 218 -1.71 0.04 11.92
CA VAL A 218 -1.07 1.23 12.48
C VAL A 218 0.44 1.09 12.48
N PHE A 219 1.15 2.21 12.43
CA PHE A 219 2.60 2.27 12.54
C PHE A 219 2.95 3.06 13.78
N ALA A 220 3.58 2.40 14.75
CA ALA A 220 3.77 2.94 16.08
C ALA A 220 5.15 2.64 16.64
N SER A 221 5.66 3.55 17.47
CA SER A 221 6.94 3.41 18.19
C SER A 221 6.85 3.99 19.59
N THR A 222 7.77 3.60 20.46
CA THR A 222 7.93 4.18 21.80
C THR A 222 9.40 4.29 22.16
N ASN A 223 9.75 5.26 23.01
CA ASN A 223 11.11 5.39 23.56
C ASN A 223 11.35 4.53 24.81
N ARG A 224 10.32 3.84 25.32
CA ARG A 224 10.42 3.02 26.55
C ARG A 224 11.08 1.66 26.32
N ILE A 225 10.97 1.12 25.09
CA ILE A 225 11.55 -0.17 24.71
C ILE A 225 11.97 -0.11 23.25
N ASN A 226 13.11 -0.74 22.91
CA ASN A 226 13.54 -0.82 21.51
C ASN A 226 12.55 -1.65 20.67
N GLY A 227 12.21 -1.19 19.46
CA GLY A 227 11.22 -1.83 18.60
C GLY A 227 11.53 -3.29 18.24
N GLY A 228 12.81 -3.61 18.00
CA GLY A 228 13.23 -4.98 17.74
C GLY A 228 13.13 -5.89 18.97
N VAL A 229 13.33 -5.35 20.17
CA VAL A 229 13.12 -6.07 21.44
C VAL A 229 11.63 -6.30 21.64
N LEU A 230 10.81 -5.27 21.54
CA LEU A 230 9.35 -5.36 21.67
C LEU A 230 8.76 -6.38 20.67
N TYR A 231 9.21 -6.36 19.43
CA TYR A 231 8.82 -7.36 18.42
C TYR A 231 9.08 -8.79 18.89
N LYS A 232 10.27 -9.05 19.47
CA LYS A 232 10.65 -10.39 19.94
C LYS A 232 9.81 -10.84 21.14
N GLU A 233 9.55 -9.93 22.08
CA GLU A 233 8.73 -10.23 23.26
C GLU A 233 7.27 -10.46 22.89
N LEU A 234 6.69 -9.63 22.01
CA LEU A 234 5.34 -9.87 21.47
C LEU A 234 5.26 -11.25 20.79
N LYS A 235 6.26 -11.59 19.95
CA LYS A 235 6.30 -12.89 19.28
C LYS A 235 6.39 -14.08 20.25
N LYS A 236 7.16 -13.98 21.33
CA LYS A 236 7.23 -15.01 22.38
C LYS A 236 5.87 -15.23 23.06
N ASN A 237 5.08 -14.15 23.20
CA ASN A 237 3.74 -14.18 23.76
C ASN A 237 2.64 -14.49 22.71
N GLY A 238 2.99 -14.97 21.51
CA GLY A 238 2.05 -15.38 20.47
C GLY A 238 1.45 -14.25 19.66
N ILE A 239 1.92 -13.02 19.82
CA ILE A 239 1.47 -11.82 19.05
C ILE A 239 2.43 -11.57 17.90
N LEU A 240 1.92 -11.63 16.68
CA LEU A 240 2.70 -11.37 15.47
C LEU A 240 2.42 -9.98 14.93
N VAL A 241 3.45 -9.13 14.95
CA VAL A 241 3.48 -7.82 14.31
C VAL A 241 4.58 -7.77 13.25
N ARG A 242 4.69 -6.71 12.48
CA ARG A 242 5.80 -6.56 11.53
C ARG A 242 6.82 -5.55 12.06
N HIS A 243 8.07 -5.97 12.12
CA HIS A 243 9.25 -5.15 12.39
C HIS A 243 10.07 -5.00 11.11
N PHE A 244 10.74 -3.86 10.96
CA PHE A 244 11.62 -3.53 9.84
C PHE A 244 13.02 -3.20 10.38
N ASP A 245 14.00 -4.01 10.03
CA ASP A 245 15.39 -3.76 10.39
C ASP A 245 16.03 -2.83 9.33
N ALA A 246 15.60 -1.56 9.36
CA ALA A 246 16.06 -0.54 8.44
C ALA A 246 16.24 0.79 9.17
N PRO A 247 17.20 1.62 8.76
CA PRO A 247 17.39 2.97 9.30
C PRO A 247 16.06 3.74 9.34
N ARG A 248 15.90 4.67 10.29
CA ARG A 248 14.70 5.47 10.54
C ARG A 248 13.49 4.70 11.09
N ILE A 249 13.28 3.41 10.74
CA ILE A 249 12.08 2.66 11.13
C ILE A 249 12.37 1.43 12.01
N GLN A 250 13.60 1.20 12.42
CA GLN A 250 13.99 0.06 13.29
C GLN A 250 13.33 0.06 14.67
N ASN A 251 12.82 1.20 15.14
CA ASN A 251 12.08 1.30 16.40
C ASN A 251 10.55 1.30 16.18
N TRP A 252 10.09 1.18 14.95
CA TRP A 252 8.68 1.18 14.60
C TRP A 252 8.15 -0.21 14.36
N LEU A 253 6.90 -0.43 14.76
CA LEU A 253 6.17 -1.67 14.49
C LEU A 253 4.95 -1.37 13.65
N ARG A 254 4.70 -2.18 12.61
CA ARG A 254 3.44 -2.19 11.90
C ARG A 254 2.53 -3.25 12.50
N ILE A 255 1.42 -2.82 13.06
CA ILE A 255 0.46 -3.62 13.79
C ILE A 255 -0.80 -3.71 12.95
N THR A 256 -1.10 -4.88 12.40
CA THR A 256 -2.33 -5.10 11.63
C THR A 256 -3.53 -5.10 12.56
N ILE A 257 -4.61 -4.44 12.15
CA ILE A 257 -5.85 -4.38 12.92
C ILE A 257 -6.59 -5.72 12.79
N GLY A 258 -6.81 -6.36 13.92
CA GLY A 258 -7.61 -7.57 14.08
C GLY A 258 -9.03 -7.26 14.52
N THR A 259 -9.72 -8.28 15.07
CA THR A 259 -11.00 -8.06 15.74
C THR A 259 -10.81 -7.28 17.05
N PRO A 260 -11.86 -6.65 17.62
CA PRO A 260 -11.77 -5.97 18.91
C PRO A 260 -11.13 -6.85 20.00
N GLU A 261 -11.50 -8.14 20.07
CA GLU A 261 -10.97 -9.09 21.05
C GLU A 261 -9.48 -9.37 20.83
N GLN A 262 -9.06 -9.49 19.58
CA GLN A 262 -7.64 -9.68 19.24
C GLN A 262 -6.83 -8.44 19.61
N MET A 263 -7.35 -7.24 19.36
CA MET A 263 -6.65 -6.00 19.71
C MET A 263 -6.65 -5.78 21.22
N GLN A 264 -7.69 -6.20 21.95
CA GLN A 264 -7.68 -6.21 23.41
C GLN A 264 -6.59 -7.14 23.96
N THR A 265 -6.49 -8.37 23.44
CA THR A 265 -5.43 -9.32 23.80
C THR A 265 -4.03 -8.75 23.51
N PHE A 266 -3.87 -8.04 22.38
CA PHE A 266 -2.64 -7.34 22.06
C PHE A 266 -2.29 -6.30 23.13
N MET A 267 -3.24 -5.46 23.56
CA MET A 267 -3.02 -4.42 24.58
C MET A 267 -2.67 -5.02 25.94
N GLU A 268 -3.35 -6.07 26.37
CA GLU A 268 -3.05 -6.75 27.62
C GLU A 268 -1.67 -7.41 27.64
N THR A 269 -1.25 -7.95 26.49
CA THR A 269 0.09 -8.51 26.33
C THR A 269 1.15 -7.40 26.31
N LEU A 270 0.85 -6.29 25.64
CA LEU A 270 1.73 -5.14 25.59
C LEU A 270 1.96 -4.57 27.00
N ASP A 271 0.90 -4.42 27.81
CA ASP A 271 0.98 -3.90 29.17
C ASP A 271 1.91 -4.78 30.03
N LYS A 272 1.76 -6.12 29.98
CA LYS A 272 2.66 -7.05 30.69
C LYS A 272 4.12 -6.87 30.29
N ILE A 273 4.41 -6.74 28.98
CA ILE A 273 5.79 -6.57 28.50
C ILE A 273 6.36 -5.20 28.93
N MET A 274 5.54 -4.18 29.06
CA MET A 274 5.98 -2.84 29.42
C MET A 274 6.13 -2.61 30.93
N GLU A 275 5.58 -3.52 31.78
CA GLU A 275 5.74 -3.52 33.23
C GLU A 275 7.00 -4.28 33.70
N GLU A 276 7.53 -5.21 32.88
CA GLU A 276 8.78 -5.94 33.09
C GLU A 276 10.02 -5.07 32.77
#